data_e5e810e0104419998431770055da981a
#
_entry.id   e5e810e0104419998431770055da981a
#
_cell.length_a   1.000
_cell.length_b   1.000
_cell.length_c   1.000
_cell.angle_alpha   90.00
_cell.angle_beta   90.00
_cell.angle_gamma   90.00
#
_symmetry.space_group_name_H-M   'P 1'
#
loop_
_entity.id
_entity.type
_entity.pdbx_description
1 polymer ?
#
loop_
_entity_poly.entity_id
_entity_poly.type
_entity_poly.pdbx_seq_one_letter_code
_entity_poly.pdbx_strand_id
1 'polypeptide(L)'
;TTGTSSTDRIEGMIKNAIYGIITAKACGVKEPTVGILNVDGARQTEKELKRLQEGGYDIRFTESSRSDGGCVMRGNGVLRATPDIMVMDSLTGNVMSKMLSSFTTGGSYEASGFGYGPGIGEGYKNLVMIISRASGTPVIANAIRYAAQLVRGKVFDVADAEFKAAKKAGLDKILSELKAAREKS
;
A
#
# COMPACT_ATOMS: atom_id res chain seq x y z
N THR A 1 3.22 -5.06 3.92
CA THR A 1 2.48 -4.10 4.70
C THR A 1 2.13 -4.54 6.11
N THR A 2 1.99 -5.84 6.41
CA THR A 2 1.84 -6.34 7.76
C THR A 2 3.10 -6.07 8.57
N GLY A 3 2.97 -5.57 9.80
CA GLY A 3 4.08 -5.30 10.72
C GLY A 3 4.62 -3.85 10.68
N THR A 4 4.33 -3.08 9.65
CA THR A 4 4.71 -1.68 9.54
C THR A 4 3.50 -0.73 9.48
N SER A 5 2.31 -1.28 9.26
CA SER A 5 1.06 -0.53 9.29
C SER A 5 0.65 -0.21 10.73
N SER A 6 -0.02 0.93 10.91
CA SER A 6 -0.65 1.28 12.17
C SER A 6 -1.82 0.34 12.49
N THR A 7 -2.19 0.23 13.77
CA THR A 7 -3.44 -0.39 14.20
C THR A 7 -4.65 0.47 13.86
N ASP A 8 -4.46 1.78 13.70
CA ASP A 8 -5.50 2.68 13.19
C ASP A 8 -5.65 2.50 11.68
N ARG A 9 -6.91 2.39 11.23
CA ARG A 9 -7.23 2.10 9.84
C ARG A 9 -6.81 3.23 8.89
N ILE A 10 -7.14 4.46 9.22
CA ILE A 10 -6.87 5.63 8.36
C ILE A 10 -5.36 5.89 8.30
N GLU A 11 -4.71 5.94 9.45
CA GLU A 11 -3.24 6.05 9.54
C GLU A 11 -2.56 4.92 8.77
N GLY A 12 -3.05 3.68 8.93
CA GLY A 12 -2.54 2.52 8.21
C GLY A 12 -2.68 2.66 6.69
N MET A 13 -3.82 3.14 6.19
CA MET A 13 -4.03 3.35 4.75
C MET A 13 -3.16 4.48 4.19
N ILE A 14 -2.94 5.58 4.94
CA ILE A 14 -2.02 6.66 4.53
C ILE A 14 -0.59 6.10 4.40
N LYS A 15 -0.12 5.38 5.40
CA LYS A 15 1.20 4.72 5.35
C LYS A 15 1.30 3.70 4.22
N ASN A 16 0.25 2.90 4.01
CA ASN A 16 0.19 1.92 2.92
C ASN A 16 0.29 2.57 1.53
N ALA A 17 -0.27 3.77 1.34
CA ALA A 17 -0.10 4.52 0.10
C ALA A 17 1.37 4.85 -0.16
N ILE A 18 2.09 5.36 0.85
CA ILE A 18 3.52 5.69 0.75
C ILE A 18 4.35 4.42 0.51
N TYR A 19 4.08 3.33 1.24
CA TYR A 19 4.76 2.05 1.05
C TYR A 19 4.53 1.47 -0.36
N GLY A 20 3.31 1.63 -0.88
CA GLY A 20 2.98 1.24 -2.24
C GLY A 20 3.79 2.04 -3.27
N ILE A 21 3.88 3.37 -3.10
CA ILE A 21 4.67 4.25 -3.98
C ILE A 21 6.15 3.86 -3.95
N ILE A 22 6.74 3.68 -2.77
CA ILE A 22 8.13 3.23 -2.61
C ILE A 22 8.36 1.91 -3.35
N THR A 23 7.47 0.96 -3.15
CA THR A 23 7.57 -0.38 -3.73
C THR A 23 7.44 -0.36 -5.24
N ALA A 24 6.45 0.37 -5.76
CA ALA A 24 6.23 0.50 -7.20
C ALA A 24 7.41 1.20 -7.90
N LYS A 25 7.92 2.28 -7.32
CA LYS A 25 9.11 2.99 -7.82
C LYS A 25 10.35 2.07 -7.83
N ALA A 26 10.59 1.32 -6.76
CA ALA A 26 11.67 0.34 -6.70
C ALA A 26 11.50 -0.80 -7.71
N CYS A 27 10.28 -1.09 -8.13
CA CYS A 27 9.98 -2.04 -9.21
C CYS A 27 10.06 -1.44 -10.62
N GLY A 28 10.43 -0.16 -10.76
CA GLY A 28 10.64 0.50 -12.04
C GLY A 28 9.44 1.28 -12.57
N VAL A 29 8.35 1.39 -11.82
CA VAL A 29 7.21 2.26 -12.16
C VAL A 29 7.59 3.69 -11.76
N LYS A 30 7.95 4.52 -12.73
CA LYS A 30 8.47 5.87 -12.47
C LYS A 30 7.45 6.78 -11.78
N GLU A 31 6.20 6.68 -12.17
CA GLU A 31 5.10 7.56 -11.77
C GLU A 31 3.86 6.74 -11.41
N PRO A 32 3.93 6.00 -10.28
CA PRO A 32 2.85 5.09 -9.93
C PRO A 32 1.57 5.82 -9.59
N THR A 33 0.46 5.31 -10.11
CA THR A 33 -0.88 5.82 -9.84
C THR A 33 -1.48 5.16 -8.61
N VAL A 34 -2.21 5.96 -7.81
CA VAL A 34 -2.80 5.53 -6.54
C VAL A 34 -4.32 5.62 -6.59
N GLY A 35 -4.98 4.53 -6.30
CA GLY A 35 -6.42 4.46 -6.04
C GLY A 35 -6.67 3.95 -4.61
N ILE A 36 -7.78 4.34 -4.02
CA ILE A 36 -8.18 3.91 -2.68
C ILE A 36 -9.42 3.05 -2.80
N LEU A 37 -9.40 1.81 -2.31
CA LEU A 37 -10.59 0.99 -2.29
C LEU A 37 -11.64 1.62 -1.37
N ASN A 38 -12.91 1.62 -1.81
CA ASN A 38 -14.02 2.21 -1.05
C ASN A 38 -14.42 1.35 0.15
N VAL A 39 -13.48 1.25 1.08
CA VAL A 39 -13.69 0.67 2.42
C VAL A 39 -13.99 1.78 3.43
N ASP A 40 -14.38 1.40 4.62
CA ASP A 40 -14.53 2.36 5.71
C ASP A 40 -13.23 3.15 5.95
N GLY A 41 -13.35 4.49 6.09
CA GLY A 41 -12.21 5.41 6.19
C GLY A 41 -11.61 5.85 4.85
N ALA A 42 -12.06 5.34 3.69
CA ALA A 42 -11.48 5.67 2.38
C ALA A 42 -11.53 7.18 2.06
N ARG A 43 -12.66 7.84 2.34
CA ARG A 43 -12.81 9.29 2.07
C ARG A 43 -11.94 10.14 3.01
N GLN A 44 -11.79 9.73 4.26
CA GLN A 44 -10.87 10.41 5.17
C GLN A 44 -9.42 10.21 4.72
N THR A 45 -9.06 8.99 4.32
CA THR A 45 -7.73 8.72 3.74
C THR A 45 -7.47 9.55 2.48
N GLU A 46 -8.44 9.65 1.57
CA GLU A 46 -8.36 10.53 0.39
C GLU A 46 -8.07 11.97 0.79
N LYS A 47 -8.82 12.50 1.75
CA LYS A 47 -8.64 13.87 2.24
C LYS A 47 -7.22 14.10 2.76
N GLU A 48 -6.73 13.21 3.59
CA GLU A 48 -5.39 13.37 4.18
C GLU A 48 -4.26 13.17 3.15
N LEU A 49 -4.41 12.27 2.19
CA LEU A 49 -3.46 12.12 1.10
C LEU A 49 -3.46 13.34 0.14
N LYS A 50 -4.62 13.97 -0.08
CA LYS A 50 -4.69 15.24 -0.82
C LYS A 50 -4.01 16.38 -0.08
N ARG A 51 -4.17 16.46 1.24
CA ARG A 51 -3.41 17.43 2.07
C ARG A 51 -1.90 17.21 1.95
N LEU A 52 -1.47 15.96 1.90
CA LEU A 52 -0.06 15.62 1.69
C LEU A 52 0.43 16.04 0.30
N GLN A 53 -0.41 15.85 -0.74
CA GLN A 53 -0.13 16.32 -2.09
C GLN A 53 -0.04 17.85 -2.16
N GLU A 54 -0.97 18.58 -1.54
CA GLU A 54 -0.96 20.04 -1.41
C GLU A 54 0.29 20.52 -0.66
N GLY A 55 0.80 19.76 0.28
CA GLY A 55 2.07 19.98 0.98
C GLY A 55 3.32 19.75 0.12
N GLY A 56 3.15 19.26 -1.11
CA GLY A 56 4.21 19.07 -2.10
C GLY A 56 4.74 17.63 -2.20
N TYR A 57 4.03 16.65 -1.63
CA TYR A 57 4.36 15.24 -1.87
C TYR A 57 3.78 14.78 -3.21
N ASP A 58 4.61 14.16 -4.05
CA ASP A 58 4.20 13.71 -5.39
C ASP A 58 3.33 12.45 -5.31
N ILE A 59 2.02 12.62 -5.31
CA ILE A 59 1.04 11.54 -5.42
C ILE A 59 0.23 11.74 -6.69
N ARG A 60 0.18 10.72 -7.52
CA ARG A 60 -0.67 10.67 -8.71
C ARG A 60 -1.89 9.83 -8.44
N PHE A 61 -3.04 10.45 -8.33
CA PHE A 61 -4.29 9.74 -8.13
C PHE A 61 -4.85 9.24 -9.46
N THR A 62 -5.30 7.98 -9.46
CA THR A 62 -6.10 7.44 -10.57
C THR A 62 -7.55 7.90 -10.42
N GLU A 63 -8.15 8.30 -11.51
CA GLU A 63 -9.56 8.64 -11.54
C GLU A 63 -10.44 7.39 -11.67
N SER A 64 -11.47 7.31 -10.83
CA SER A 64 -12.53 6.33 -10.96
C SER A 64 -13.31 6.59 -12.25
N SER A 65 -13.78 5.54 -12.91
CA SER A 65 -14.69 5.65 -14.07
C SER A 65 -16.07 6.25 -13.72
N ARG A 66 -16.32 6.56 -12.46
CA ARG A 66 -17.54 7.19 -11.96
C ARG A 66 -17.32 8.69 -11.76
N SER A 67 -18.28 9.49 -12.16
CA SER A 67 -18.25 10.95 -12.03
C SER A 67 -18.13 11.44 -10.57
N ASP A 68 -18.59 10.62 -9.61
CA ASP A 68 -18.58 10.93 -8.17
C ASP A 68 -17.42 10.28 -7.40
N GLY A 69 -16.60 9.49 -8.10
CA GLY A 69 -15.66 8.57 -7.45
C GLY A 69 -14.32 9.20 -7.06
N GLY A 70 -13.83 10.21 -7.79
CA GLY A 70 -12.47 10.71 -7.65
C GLY A 70 -11.46 9.55 -7.68
N CYS A 71 -10.54 9.50 -6.72
CA CYS A 71 -9.59 8.38 -6.59
C CYS A 71 -10.11 7.22 -5.73
N VAL A 72 -11.35 7.30 -5.22
CA VAL A 72 -11.96 6.19 -4.44
C VAL A 72 -12.57 5.17 -5.39
N MET A 73 -12.00 3.97 -5.39
CA MET A 73 -12.32 2.87 -6.29
C MET A 73 -13.32 1.91 -5.67
N ARG A 74 -14.21 1.35 -6.50
CA ARG A 74 -15.06 0.20 -6.15
C ARG A 74 -14.50 -1.07 -6.79
N GLY A 75 -15.21 -2.19 -6.62
CA GLY A 75 -14.80 -3.50 -7.15
C GLY A 75 -14.41 -3.50 -8.62
N ASN A 76 -15.04 -2.67 -9.46
CA ASN A 76 -14.65 -2.54 -10.86
C ASN A 76 -13.24 -1.97 -11.06
N GLY A 77 -12.76 -1.10 -10.17
CA GLY A 77 -11.39 -0.60 -10.18
C GLY A 77 -10.37 -1.70 -9.86
N VAL A 78 -10.74 -2.60 -8.95
CA VAL A 78 -9.93 -3.80 -8.65
C VAL A 78 -9.92 -4.76 -9.84
N LEU A 79 -11.11 -5.07 -10.38
CA LEU A 79 -11.25 -6.00 -11.51
C LEU A 79 -10.48 -5.56 -12.76
N ARG A 80 -10.45 -4.26 -13.03
CA ARG A 80 -9.76 -3.67 -14.19
C ARG A 80 -8.30 -3.34 -13.93
N ALA A 81 -7.80 -3.56 -12.72
CA ALA A 81 -6.46 -3.13 -12.29
C ALA A 81 -6.18 -1.66 -12.67
N THR A 82 -7.14 -0.77 -12.37
CA THR A 82 -7.10 0.63 -12.84
C THR A 82 -5.90 1.41 -12.28
N PRO A 83 -5.60 1.40 -10.95
CA PRO A 83 -4.38 2.01 -10.43
C PRO A 83 -3.22 1.01 -10.36
N ASP A 84 -2.00 1.51 -10.39
CA ASP A 84 -0.81 0.70 -10.07
C ASP A 84 -0.81 0.27 -8.60
N ILE A 85 -1.37 1.10 -7.73
CA ILE A 85 -1.45 0.88 -6.29
C ILE A 85 -2.89 1.00 -5.83
N MET A 86 -3.46 -0.09 -5.34
CA MET A 86 -4.78 -0.09 -4.69
C MET A 86 -4.60 -0.06 -3.18
N VAL A 87 -4.86 1.09 -2.57
CA VAL A 87 -4.77 1.28 -1.12
C VAL A 87 -6.03 0.76 -0.44
N MET A 88 -5.84 -0.01 0.61
CA MET A 88 -6.91 -0.52 1.48
C MET A 88 -6.36 -0.80 2.89
N ASP A 89 -7.22 -1.08 3.83
CA ASP A 89 -6.78 -1.53 5.15
C ASP A 89 -6.18 -2.94 5.10
N SER A 90 -5.36 -3.25 6.11
CA SER A 90 -4.59 -4.51 6.15
C SER A 90 -5.47 -5.75 6.19
N LEU A 91 -6.62 -5.70 6.85
CA LEU A 91 -7.54 -6.84 6.91
C LEU A 91 -8.16 -7.13 5.55
N THR A 92 -8.69 -6.11 4.90
CA THR A 92 -9.28 -6.21 3.56
C THR A 92 -8.25 -6.75 2.56
N GLY A 93 -7.02 -6.22 2.56
CA GLY A 93 -5.95 -6.69 1.68
C GLY A 93 -5.57 -8.15 1.92
N ASN A 94 -5.48 -8.56 3.19
CA ASN A 94 -5.19 -9.93 3.58
C ASN A 94 -6.28 -10.91 3.10
N VAL A 95 -7.54 -10.57 3.35
CA VAL A 95 -8.69 -11.40 2.95
C VAL A 95 -8.77 -11.52 1.43
N MET A 96 -8.64 -10.41 0.69
CA MET A 96 -8.67 -10.42 -0.78
C MET A 96 -7.55 -11.29 -1.36
N SER A 97 -6.32 -11.18 -0.85
CA SER A 97 -5.20 -12.02 -1.29
C SER A 97 -5.47 -13.51 -1.07
N LYS A 98 -6.06 -13.87 0.06
CA LYS A 98 -6.44 -15.26 0.37
C LYS A 98 -7.57 -15.77 -0.52
N MET A 99 -8.57 -14.92 -0.79
CA MET A 99 -9.66 -15.29 -1.70
C MET A 99 -9.15 -15.56 -3.13
N LEU A 100 -8.29 -14.67 -3.66
CA LEU A 100 -7.67 -14.88 -4.98
C LEU A 100 -6.90 -16.20 -5.04
N SER A 101 -6.13 -16.51 -4.01
CA SER A 101 -5.41 -17.77 -3.92
C SER A 101 -6.31 -18.98 -3.84
N SER A 102 -7.45 -18.89 -3.13
CA SER A 102 -8.38 -20.01 -2.98
C SER A 102 -9.03 -20.45 -4.29
N PHE A 103 -9.23 -19.55 -5.24
CA PHE A 103 -9.76 -19.87 -6.56
C PHE A 103 -8.87 -20.84 -7.36
N THR A 104 -7.56 -20.79 -7.13
CA THR A 104 -6.60 -21.63 -7.85
C THR A 104 -6.31 -22.96 -7.17
N THR A 105 -6.62 -23.10 -5.88
CA THR A 105 -6.24 -24.26 -5.05
C THR A 105 -7.41 -24.95 -4.35
N GLY A 106 -8.63 -24.41 -4.50
CA GLY A 106 -9.77 -24.89 -3.70
C GLY A 106 -9.64 -24.62 -2.21
N GLY A 107 -8.83 -23.61 -1.81
CA GLY A 107 -8.65 -23.18 -0.43
C GLY A 107 -7.55 -23.90 0.34
N SER A 108 -6.78 -24.79 -0.29
CA SER A 108 -5.75 -25.59 0.41
C SER A 108 -4.53 -24.77 0.82
N TYR A 109 -4.02 -23.88 -0.07
CA TYR A 109 -2.84 -23.04 0.16
C TYR A 109 -2.85 -21.82 -0.77
N GLU A 110 -2.02 -20.84 -0.50
CA GLU A 110 -1.86 -19.68 -1.36
C GLU A 110 -0.93 -19.99 -2.53
N ALA A 111 -1.46 -19.88 -3.77
CA ALA A 111 -0.71 -20.14 -4.99
C ALA A 111 -0.51 -18.89 -5.86
N SER A 112 -1.14 -17.77 -5.51
CA SER A 112 -1.11 -16.52 -6.30
C SER A 112 -0.52 -15.38 -5.50
N GLY A 113 0.17 -14.46 -6.20
CA GLY A 113 0.74 -13.26 -5.61
C GLY A 113 2.21 -13.40 -5.20
N PHE A 114 2.68 -12.41 -4.46
CA PHE A 114 4.07 -12.21 -4.07
C PHE A 114 4.27 -12.17 -2.55
N GLY A 115 3.32 -12.67 -1.79
CA GLY A 115 3.28 -12.59 -0.35
C GLY A 115 2.64 -11.29 0.16
N TYR A 116 3.01 -10.90 1.39
CA TYR A 116 2.41 -9.80 2.16
C TYR A 116 3.41 -8.69 2.50
N GLY A 117 4.61 -8.76 1.98
CA GLY A 117 5.68 -7.77 2.10
C GLY A 117 5.96 -7.07 0.78
N PRO A 118 7.03 -6.28 0.72
CA PRO A 118 8.09 -6.18 1.73
C PRO A 118 7.66 -5.41 2.99
N GLY A 119 8.31 -5.70 4.11
CA GLY A 119 8.29 -4.85 5.29
C GLY A 119 9.11 -3.59 5.02
N ILE A 120 8.42 -2.46 4.82
CA ILE A 120 9.03 -1.16 4.58
C ILE A 120 8.69 -0.25 5.76
N GLY A 121 9.68 0.47 6.23
CA GLY A 121 9.54 1.45 7.30
C GLY A 121 10.66 2.47 7.22
N GLU A 122 10.46 3.61 7.84
CA GLU A 122 11.48 4.65 7.93
C GLU A 122 12.72 4.13 8.65
N GLY A 123 13.88 4.34 8.06
CA GLY A 123 15.16 3.91 8.62
C GLY A 123 15.44 2.42 8.55
N TYR A 124 14.58 1.63 7.94
CA TYR A 124 14.81 0.19 7.73
C TYR A 124 15.98 -0.02 6.76
N LYS A 125 16.86 -0.96 7.11
CA LYS A 125 18.08 -1.28 6.34
C LYS A 125 18.08 -2.71 5.80
N ASN A 126 17.15 -3.54 6.28
CA ASN A 126 17.07 -4.94 5.89
C ASN A 126 15.75 -5.20 5.16
N LEU A 127 15.85 -5.83 3.99
CA LEU A 127 14.68 -6.25 3.25
C LEU A 127 14.11 -7.53 3.85
N VAL A 128 12.90 -7.44 4.38
CA VAL A 128 12.17 -8.59 4.95
C VAL A 128 10.94 -8.86 4.10
N MET A 129 10.92 -9.98 3.39
CA MET A 129 9.74 -10.44 2.68
C MET A 129 8.82 -11.20 3.63
N ILE A 130 7.54 -10.86 3.60
CA ILE A 130 6.54 -11.46 4.48
C ILE A 130 5.67 -12.41 3.66
N ILE A 131 5.58 -13.65 4.12
CA ILE A 131 4.69 -14.68 3.59
C ILE A 131 3.78 -15.19 4.71
N SER A 132 2.71 -15.89 4.37
CA SER A 132 1.85 -16.53 5.35
C SER A 132 2.26 -18.00 5.58
N ARG A 133 1.77 -18.60 6.66
CA ARG A 133 1.91 -20.05 6.90
C ARG A 133 1.19 -20.90 5.85
N ALA A 134 0.23 -20.31 5.15
CA ALA A 134 -0.49 -20.94 4.06
C ALA A 134 0.15 -20.71 2.69
N SER A 135 1.23 -19.91 2.60
CA SER A 135 1.89 -19.63 1.33
C SER A 135 2.55 -20.88 0.76
N GLY A 136 2.11 -21.27 -0.42
CA GLY A 136 2.68 -22.39 -1.16
C GLY A 136 3.94 -21.99 -1.95
N THR A 137 4.58 -23.00 -2.53
CA THR A 137 5.80 -22.84 -3.35
C THR A 137 5.73 -21.73 -4.39
N PRO A 138 4.61 -21.53 -5.15
CA PRO A 138 4.55 -20.45 -6.13
C PRO A 138 4.69 -19.07 -5.52
N VAL A 139 4.05 -18.82 -4.38
CA VAL A 139 4.12 -17.53 -3.67
C VAL A 139 5.53 -17.31 -3.12
N ILE A 140 6.15 -18.34 -2.55
CA ILE A 140 7.52 -18.26 -2.02
C ILE A 140 8.51 -17.93 -3.15
N ALA A 141 8.40 -18.63 -4.28
CA ALA A 141 9.25 -18.37 -5.44
C ALA A 141 9.06 -16.94 -6.00
N ASN A 142 7.82 -16.46 -6.05
CA ASN A 142 7.53 -15.09 -6.46
C ASN A 142 8.07 -14.07 -5.45
N ALA A 143 7.96 -14.32 -4.15
CA ALA A 143 8.51 -13.44 -3.12
C ALA A 143 10.04 -13.30 -3.24
N ILE A 144 10.76 -14.38 -3.55
CA ILE A 144 12.21 -14.35 -3.77
C ILE A 144 12.56 -13.50 -5.01
N ARG A 145 11.84 -13.70 -6.14
CA ARG A 145 12.04 -12.88 -7.35
C ARG A 145 11.76 -11.42 -7.10
N TYR A 146 10.71 -11.14 -6.34
CA TYR A 146 10.33 -9.79 -5.95
C TYR A 146 11.38 -9.14 -5.05
N ALA A 147 11.93 -9.86 -4.07
CA ALA A 147 13.04 -9.38 -3.27
C ALA A 147 14.24 -8.98 -4.14
N ALA A 148 14.62 -9.82 -5.11
CA ALA A 148 15.69 -9.51 -6.04
C ALA A 148 15.41 -8.25 -6.88
N GLN A 149 14.17 -8.05 -7.31
CA GLN A 149 13.75 -6.85 -8.04
C GLN A 149 13.88 -5.58 -7.18
N LEU A 150 13.40 -5.64 -5.93
CA LEU A 150 13.47 -4.53 -4.98
C LEU A 150 14.93 -4.14 -4.64
N VAL A 151 15.80 -5.13 -4.47
CA VAL A 151 17.24 -4.88 -4.25
C VAL A 151 17.86 -4.18 -5.46
N ARG A 152 17.61 -4.67 -6.68
CA ARG A 152 18.09 -4.02 -7.92
C ARG A 152 17.56 -2.60 -8.06
N GLY A 153 16.31 -2.38 -7.67
CA GLY A 153 15.65 -1.06 -7.67
C GLY A 153 16.02 -0.18 -6.49
N LYS A 154 17.00 -0.58 -5.66
CA LYS A 154 17.51 0.21 -4.52
C LYS A 154 16.39 0.68 -3.59
N VAL A 155 15.53 -0.24 -3.17
CA VAL A 155 14.30 0.07 -2.40
C VAL A 155 14.56 0.95 -1.17
N PHE A 156 15.72 0.85 -0.51
CA PHE A 156 16.02 1.68 0.67
C PHE A 156 16.37 3.12 0.30
N ASP A 157 17.09 3.33 -0.82
CA ASP A 157 17.38 4.69 -1.31
C ASP A 157 16.07 5.38 -1.71
N VAL A 158 15.16 4.64 -2.38
CA VAL A 158 13.82 5.12 -2.73
C VAL A 158 13.02 5.40 -1.46
N ALA A 159 13.03 4.52 -0.47
CA ALA A 159 12.32 4.70 0.79
C ALA A 159 12.79 5.95 1.54
N ASP A 160 14.10 6.14 1.68
CA ASP A 160 14.67 7.30 2.37
C ASP A 160 14.26 8.61 1.65
N ALA A 161 14.25 8.63 0.32
CA ALA A 161 13.82 9.78 -0.47
C ALA A 161 12.31 10.08 -0.30
N GLU A 162 11.47 9.05 -0.39
CA GLU A 162 10.02 9.18 -0.28
C GLU A 162 9.58 9.58 1.13
N PHE A 163 10.15 8.99 2.18
CA PHE A 163 9.86 9.40 3.55
C PHE A 163 10.28 10.82 3.83
N LYS A 164 11.46 11.23 3.35
CA LYS A 164 11.93 12.62 3.47
C LYS A 164 10.98 13.59 2.77
N ALA A 165 10.52 13.25 1.57
CA ALA A 165 9.57 14.07 0.82
C ALA A 165 8.21 14.15 1.52
N ALA A 166 7.66 13.02 1.98
CA ALA A 166 6.39 12.96 2.69
C ALA A 166 6.43 13.76 4.00
N LYS A 167 7.51 13.66 4.78
CA LYS A 167 7.68 14.46 6.01
C LYS A 167 7.77 15.95 5.73
N LYS A 168 8.53 16.34 4.70
CA LYS A 168 8.59 17.74 4.27
C LYS A 168 7.21 18.28 3.88
N ALA A 169 6.37 17.43 3.31
CA ALA A 169 4.99 17.77 2.94
C ALA A 169 4.00 17.74 4.11
N GLY A 170 4.42 17.39 5.32
CA GLY A 170 3.62 17.45 6.54
C GLY A 170 3.06 16.12 7.04
N LEU A 171 3.61 14.97 6.64
CA LEU A 171 3.15 13.66 7.06
C LEU A 171 3.05 13.53 8.59
N ASP A 172 4.09 13.91 9.33
CA ASP A 172 4.12 13.79 10.80
C ASP A 172 3.02 14.63 11.46
N LYS A 173 2.73 15.81 10.91
CA LYS A 173 1.64 16.68 11.38
C LYS A 173 0.28 16.02 11.15
N ILE A 174 0.03 15.48 9.95
CA ILE A 174 -1.22 14.79 9.61
C ILE A 174 -1.44 13.61 10.56
N LEU A 175 -0.42 12.78 10.77
CA LEU A 175 -0.52 11.61 11.65
C LEU A 175 -0.75 11.99 13.12
N SER A 176 -0.11 13.06 13.59
CA SER A 176 -0.32 13.56 14.96
C SER A 176 -1.73 14.12 15.18
N GLU A 177 -2.28 14.85 14.20
CA GLU A 177 -3.64 15.37 14.24
C GLU A 177 -4.68 14.23 14.27
N LEU A 178 -4.49 13.17 13.46
CA LEU A 178 -5.36 11.99 13.47
C LEU A 178 -5.33 11.28 14.83
N LYS A 179 -4.14 11.13 15.41
CA LYS A 179 -4.00 10.54 16.75
C LYS A 179 -4.72 11.37 17.82
N ALA A 180 -4.52 12.67 17.83
CA ALA A 180 -5.17 13.58 18.77
C ALA A 180 -6.70 13.62 18.63
N ALA A 181 -7.22 13.52 17.40
CA ALA A 181 -8.66 13.47 17.16
C ALA A 181 -9.29 12.17 17.72
N ARG A 182 -8.58 11.05 17.60
CA ARG A 182 -9.03 9.76 18.14
C ARG A 182 -9.04 9.70 19.67
N GLU A 183 -8.07 10.33 20.32
CA GLU A 183 -8.00 10.36 21.80
C GLU A 183 -9.10 11.20 22.43
N LYS A 184 -9.81 12.00 21.64
CA LYS A 184 -10.93 12.86 22.08
C LYS A 184 -12.31 12.26 21.80
N SER A 185 -12.40 11.18 21.02
CA SER A 185 -13.66 10.49 20.66
C SER A 185 -13.86 9.24 21.51
#